data_1608c872a903a9719f86173b2ac1bc84
#
_entry.id   1608c872a903a9719f86173b2ac1bc84
#
_cell.length_a   1.000
_cell.length_b   1.000
_cell.length_c   1.000
_cell.angle_alpha   90.00
_cell.angle_beta   90.00
_cell.angle_gamma   90.00
#
_symmetry.space_group_name_H-M   'P 1'
#
loop_
_entity.id
_entity.type
_entity.pdbx_description
1 polymer ?
#
loop_
_entity_poly.entity_id
_entity_poly.type
_entity_poly.pdbx_seq_one_letter_code
_entity_poly.pdbx_strand_id
1 'polypeptide(L)'
;MPEGYTHVRTAQRAAHAIHYKLQCPAAFAAGANGPDSFFCYEVWKKGQNRTYNLPLLGNRMHEDKTGAFLLALLHHTHTQAQIEYTLGFLCHYAADTVMHPYVVFVSSPGQPYGMKGGHGYFEIALDSTLHAEDTGVSEVPADDSSPVPVGQDLAEIAALLHQCILEVYGQDISVEALADSFYYTYRLRRLFTSRHGVRRAFYWVLELFFGGRGFITGHVSPAHLKLNLPEDWTDPATGEERHGGAFALLKDAQHRCELFMTAALGHWMGKLDEEILEKTLGSMSYITGTETEQSKSQQAPDAEQAGETA
;
A
#
# COMPACT_ATOMS: atom_id res chain seq x y z
N MET A 1 9.17 2.63 -1.78
CA MET A 1 7.99 2.71 -2.65
C MET A 1 7.56 1.30 -2.91
N PRO A 2 6.42 0.88 -2.42
CA PRO A 2 5.92 -0.45 -2.63
C PRO A 2 5.65 -0.70 -4.11
N GLU A 3 5.72 -1.96 -4.48
CA GLU A 3 5.55 -2.36 -5.85
C GLU A 3 4.09 -2.73 -6.11
N GLY A 4 3.50 -2.05 -7.08
CA GLY A 4 2.05 -2.07 -7.27
C GLY A 4 1.49 -3.39 -7.78
N TYR A 5 2.27 -4.22 -8.50
CA TYR A 5 1.72 -5.44 -9.10
C TYR A 5 1.28 -6.47 -8.04
N THR A 6 2.09 -6.69 -7.03
CA THR A 6 1.76 -7.60 -5.92
C THR A 6 0.46 -7.18 -5.24
N HIS A 7 0.28 -5.89 -4.98
CA HIS A 7 -0.94 -5.35 -4.38
C HIS A 7 -2.16 -5.53 -5.30
N VAL A 8 -2.05 -5.10 -6.56
CA VAL A 8 -3.14 -5.22 -7.54
C VAL A 8 -3.54 -6.69 -7.74
N ARG A 9 -2.56 -7.58 -7.92
CA ARG A 9 -2.79 -9.02 -8.07
C ARG A 9 -3.49 -9.63 -6.85
N THR A 10 -3.01 -9.31 -5.64
CA THR A 10 -3.59 -9.84 -4.39
C THR A 10 -5.03 -9.38 -4.22
N ALA A 11 -5.29 -8.09 -4.46
CA ALA A 11 -6.64 -7.52 -4.40
C ALA A 11 -7.57 -8.15 -5.46
N GLN A 12 -7.12 -8.32 -6.71
CA GLN A 12 -7.91 -8.95 -7.77
C GLN A 12 -8.22 -10.42 -7.47
N ARG A 13 -7.27 -11.16 -6.90
CA ARG A 13 -7.51 -12.55 -6.46
C ARG A 13 -8.52 -12.62 -5.32
N ALA A 14 -8.46 -11.69 -4.36
CA ALA A 14 -9.46 -11.59 -3.30
C ALA A 14 -10.84 -11.26 -3.86
N ALA A 15 -10.96 -10.29 -4.77
CA ALA A 15 -12.22 -9.97 -5.44
C ALA A 15 -12.81 -11.19 -6.17
N HIS A 16 -11.97 -11.94 -6.89
CA HIS A 16 -12.37 -13.16 -7.56
C HIS A 16 -12.85 -14.25 -6.58
N ALA A 17 -12.14 -14.43 -5.46
CA ALA A 17 -12.46 -15.44 -4.44
C ALA A 17 -13.83 -15.20 -3.79
N ILE A 18 -14.20 -13.93 -3.54
CA ILE A 18 -15.51 -13.55 -3.02
C ILE A 18 -16.58 -13.35 -4.11
N HIS A 19 -16.26 -13.72 -5.37
CA HIS A 19 -17.14 -13.57 -6.54
C HIS A 19 -17.60 -12.12 -6.81
N TYR A 20 -16.80 -11.13 -6.43
CA TYR A 20 -17.06 -9.73 -6.74
C TYR A 20 -16.64 -9.41 -8.18
N LYS A 21 -17.59 -8.91 -8.99
CA LYS A 21 -17.34 -8.57 -10.39
C LYS A 21 -17.01 -7.07 -10.50
N LEU A 22 -15.75 -6.77 -10.83
CA LEU A 22 -15.28 -5.40 -11.03
C LEU A 22 -15.97 -4.75 -12.25
N GLN A 23 -16.43 -3.51 -12.08
CA GLN A 23 -17.01 -2.64 -13.10
C GLN A 23 -16.07 -1.51 -13.49
N CYS A 24 -15.26 -1.03 -12.53
CA CYS A 24 -14.24 0.01 -12.67
C CYS A 24 -12.85 -0.54 -12.31
N PRO A 25 -12.29 -1.50 -13.08
CA PRO A 25 -11.07 -2.22 -12.68
C PRO A 25 -9.85 -1.31 -12.49
N ALA A 26 -9.77 -0.18 -13.22
CA ALA A 26 -8.70 0.80 -13.02
C ALA A 26 -8.83 1.54 -11.67
N ALA A 27 -10.06 1.84 -11.22
CA ALA A 27 -10.32 2.42 -9.91
C ALA A 27 -9.93 1.45 -8.78
N PHE A 28 -10.32 0.18 -8.90
CA PHE A 28 -9.96 -0.87 -7.96
C PHE A 28 -8.45 -1.05 -7.84
N ALA A 29 -7.75 -1.15 -8.97
CA ALA A 29 -6.30 -1.30 -8.99
C ALA A 29 -5.57 -0.04 -8.48
N ALA A 30 -6.08 1.16 -8.76
CA ALA A 30 -5.56 2.39 -8.19
C ALA A 30 -5.73 2.42 -6.66
N GLY A 31 -6.87 1.94 -6.15
CA GLY A 31 -7.11 1.76 -4.72
C GLY A 31 -6.16 0.73 -4.12
N ALA A 32 -5.88 -0.38 -4.81
CA ALA A 32 -4.93 -1.39 -4.35
C ALA A 32 -3.48 -0.88 -4.22
N ASN A 33 -3.15 0.26 -4.80
CA ASN A 33 -1.90 0.98 -4.52
C ASN A 33 -2.01 1.89 -3.28
N GLY A 34 -3.19 2.08 -2.69
CA GLY A 34 -3.38 2.83 -1.46
C GLY A 34 -2.74 4.22 -1.46
N PRO A 35 -2.09 4.63 -0.36
CA PRO A 35 -1.41 5.92 -0.25
C PRO A 35 -0.07 5.98 -1.01
N ASP A 36 0.41 4.88 -1.58
CA ASP A 36 1.71 4.80 -2.26
C ASP A 36 1.80 5.68 -3.50
N SER A 37 0.67 5.94 -4.15
CA SER A 37 0.60 6.92 -5.23
C SER A 37 1.12 8.31 -4.82
N PHE A 38 1.09 8.65 -3.54
CA PHE A 38 1.56 9.93 -3.03
C PHE A 38 3.08 10.07 -2.99
N PHE A 39 3.81 8.95 -2.86
CA PHE A 39 5.28 8.98 -2.82
C PHE A 39 5.92 9.49 -4.10
N CYS A 40 5.24 9.34 -5.23
CA CYS A 40 5.76 9.78 -6.53
C CYS A 40 5.43 11.24 -6.86
N TYR A 41 4.57 11.90 -6.06
CA TYR A 41 4.15 13.27 -6.33
C TYR A 41 5.32 14.26 -6.26
N GLU A 42 5.60 14.94 -7.37
CA GLU A 42 6.68 15.93 -7.52
C GLU A 42 8.03 15.46 -6.93
N VAL A 43 8.37 14.17 -7.09
CA VAL A 43 9.55 13.52 -6.49
C VAL A 43 10.88 14.18 -6.91
N TRP A 44 10.92 14.91 -8.03
CA TRP A 44 12.08 15.69 -8.49
C TRP A 44 12.27 17.01 -7.74
N LYS A 45 11.27 17.47 -6.99
CA LYS A 45 11.37 18.66 -6.13
C LYS A 45 11.81 18.28 -4.73
N LYS A 46 12.62 19.14 -4.09
CA LYS A 46 12.86 18.99 -2.65
C LYS A 46 11.56 19.20 -1.88
N GLY A 47 11.38 18.53 -0.74
CA GLY A 47 10.14 18.53 0.02
C GLY A 47 9.54 19.92 0.27
N GLN A 48 10.37 20.87 0.66
CA GLN A 48 9.98 22.29 0.90
C GLN A 48 9.53 23.07 -0.35
N ASN A 49 9.87 22.56 -1.55
CA ASN A 49 9.54 23.21 -2.84
C ASN A 49 8.37 22.51 -3.56
N ARG A 50 7.78 21.47 -2.95
CA ARG A 50 6.59 20.82 -3.49
C ARG A 50 5.37 21.70 -3.26
N THR A 51 4.41 21.64 -4.17
CA THR A 51 3.13 22.35 -4.02
C THR A 51 2.38 21.83 -2.78
N TYR A 52 2.35 20.49 -2.64
CA TYR A 52 1.90 19.78 -1.45
C TYR A 52 2.93 18.70 -1.09
N ASN A 53 3.15 18.46 0.20
CA ASN A 53 4.06 17.39 0.59
C ASN A 53 3.33 16.04 0.70
N LEU A 54 2.79 15.57 -0.44
CA LEU A 54 2.08 14.29 -0.50
C LEU A 54 2.94 13.09 -0.05
N PRO A 55 4.26 13.01 -0.34
CA PRO A 55 5.08 11.92 0.22
C PRO A 55 5.10 11.89 1.75
N LEU A 56 5.09 13.05 2.41
CA LEU A 56 5.00 13.09 3.89
C LEU A 56 3.61 12.65 4.36
N LEU A 57 2.56 13.06 3.67
CA LEU A 57 1.20 12.60 3.96
C LEU A 57 1.08 11.09 3.76
N GLY A 58 1.63 10.54 2.67
CA GLY A 58 1.67 9.09 2.43
C GLY A 58 2.32 8.33 3.58
N ASN A 59 3.51 8.78 4.05
CA ASN A 59 4.16 8.19 5.23
C ASN A 59 3.24 8.24 6.47
N ARG A 60 2.61 9.39 6.70
CA ARG A 60 1.69 9.55 7.82
C ARG A 60 0.49 8.60 7.73
N MET A 61 -0.06 8.41 6.54
CA MET A 61 -1.18 7.50 6.31
C MET A 61 -0.84 6.03 6.56
N HIS A 62 0.45 5.66 6.50
CA HIS A 62 0.88 4.30 6.85
C HIS A 62 0.98 4.05 8.36
N GLU A 63 1.07 5.09 9.17
CA GLU A 63 1.40 4.95 10.60
C GLU A 63 0.40 5.62 11.54
N ASP A 64 -0.35 6.63 11.08
CA ASP A 64 -1.22 7.45 11.92
C ASP A 64 -2.65 7.47 11.38
N LYS A 65 -3.63 7.29 12.27
CA LYS A 65 -5.08 7.36 11.98
C LYS A 65 -5.54 6.40 10.87
N THR A 66 -4.89 5.25 10.74
CA THR A 66 -5.13 4.31 9.66
C THR A 66 -6.58 3.84 9.63
N GLY A 67 -7.13 3.36 10.74
CA GLY A 67 -8.53 2.95 10.84
C GLY A 67 -9.50 4.10 10.59
N ALA A 68 -9.24 5.29 11.15
CA ALA A 68 -10.09 6.46 10.93
C ALA A 68 -10.17 6.85 9.43
N PHE A 69 -9.06 6.72 8.70
CA PHE A 69 -9.04 7.01 7.27
C PHE A 69 -9.84 5.96 6.47
N LEU A 70 -9.75 4.68 6.85
CA LEU A 70 -10.54 3.61 6.21
C LEU A 70 -12.04 3.83 6.42
N LEU A 71 -12.45 4.23 7.63
CA LEU A 71 -13.85 4.55 7.93
C LEU A 71 -14.33 5.77 7.16
N ALA A 72 -13.52 6.83 7.08
CA ALA A 72 -13.85 8.02 6.28
C ALA A 72 -14.06 7.65 4.81
N LEU A 73 -13.20 6.80 4.21
CA LEU A 73 -13.40 6.30 2.85
C LEU A 73 -14.73 5.57 2.72
N LEU A 74 -15.06 4.67 3.65
CA LEU A 74 -16.30 3.89 3.60
C LEU A 74 -17.55 4.77 3.72
N HIS A 75 -17.52 5.80 4.57
CA HIS A 75 -18.64 6.71 4.79
C HIS A 75 -18.88 7.68 3.62
N HIS A 76 -17.81 8.14 2.96
CA HIS A 76 -17.92 9.14 1.88
C HIS A 76 -17.96 8.51 0.48
N THR A 77 -18.01 7.19 0.38
CA THR A 77 -18.12 6.47 -0.90
C THR A 77 -19.56 6.43 -1.39
N HIS A 78 -19.79 6.93 -2.62
CA HIS A 78 -21.15 7.05 -3.21
C HIS A 78 -21.25 6.49 -4.63
N THR A 79 -20.19 6.50 -5.43
CA THR A 79 -20.22 6.04 -6.82
C THR A 79 -19.53 4.69 -6.98
N GLN A 80 -19.79 4.01 -8.11
CA GLN A 80 -19.16 2.71 -8.37
C GLN A 80 -17.62 2.78 -8.42
N ALA A 81 -17.09 3.86 -9.01
CA ALA A 81 -15.64 4.07 -9.04
C ALA A 81 -15.06 4.27 -7.63
N GLN A 82 -15.75 5.03 -6.78
CA GLN A 82 -15.37 5.22 -5.37
C GLN A 82 -15.49 3.92 -4.56
N ILE A 83 -16.56 3.12 -4.77
CA ILE A 83 -16.73 1.81 -4.13
C ILE A 83 -15.52 0.92 -4.45
N GLU A 84 -15.19 0.78 -5.73
CA GLU A 84 -14.09 -0.12 -6.13
C GLU A 84 -12.72 0.43 -5.72
N TYR A 85 -12.52 1.75 -5.75
CA TYR A 85 -11.32 2.37 -5.20
C TYR A 85 -11.17 2.08 -3.69
N THR A 86 -12.24 2.24 -2.92
CA THR A 86 -12.25 1.98 -1.47
C THR A 86 -11.97 0.51 -1.17
N LEU A 87 -12.62 -0.42 -1.89
CA LEU A 87 -12.33 -1.85 -1.75
C LEU A 87 -10.86 -2.19 -2.07
N GLY A 88 -10.31 -1.59 -3.12
CA GLY A 88 -8.88 -1.70 -3.43
C GLY A 88 -8.00 -1.15 -2.31
N PHE A 89 -8.34 0.00 -1.73
CA PHE A 89 -7.60 0.63 -0.64
C PHE A 89 -7.61 -0.22 0.64
N LEU A 90 -8.74 -0.85 0.95
CA LEU A 90 -8.82 -1.84 2.03
C LEU A 90 -7.90 -3.05 1.78
N CYS A 91 -7.79 -3.49 0.51
CA CYS A 91 -6.86 -4.57 0.15
C CYS A 91 -5.39 -4.15 0.27
N HIS A 92 -5.05 -2.89 -0.06
CA HIS A 92 -3.71 -2.36 0.19
C HIS A 92 -3.36 -2.43 1.68
N TYR A 93 -4.22 -1.88 2.53
CA TYR A 93 -4.04 -1.94 3.99
C TYR A 93 -3.91 -3.38 4.50
N ALA A 94 -4.77 -4.28 4.02
CA ALA A 94 -4.72 -5.70 4.38
C ALA A 94 -3.38 -6.35 4.01
N ALA A 95 -2.90 -6.08 2.79
CA ALA A 95 -1.67 -6.67 2.29
C ALA A 95 -0.43 -6.12 3.01
N ASP A 96 -0.36 -4.81 3.21
CA ASP A 96 0.78 -4.18 3.87
C ASP A 96 0.91 -4.62 5.33
N THR A 97 -0.18 -4.62 6.09
CA THR A 97 -0.14 -5.05 7.49
C THR A 97 0.31 -6.50 7.69
N VAL A 98 0.21 -7.33 6.65
CA VAL A 98 0.70 -8.73 6.67
C VAL A 98 2.13 -8.84 6.14
N MET A 99 2.42 -8.16 5.03
CA MET A 99 3.66 -8.37 4.27
C MET A 99 4.82 -7.51 4.76
N HIS A 100 4.59 -6.25 5.12
CA HIS A 100 5.65 -5.30 5.47
C HIS A 100 6.55 -5.72 6.63
N PRO A 101 6.05 -6.35 7.73
CA PRO A 101 6.95 -6.86 8.77
C PRO A 101 8.01 -7.81 8.20
N TYR A 102 7.63 -8.67 7.25
CA TYR A 102 8.56 -9.56 6.57
C TYR A 102 9.50 -8.80 5.60
N VAL A 103 8.98 -7.83 4.85
CA VAL A 103 9.79 -6.98 3.96
C VAL A 103 10.86 -6.23 4.74
N VAL A 104 10.51 -5.66 5.89
CA VAL A 104 11.44 -5.01 6.82
C VAL A 104 12.48 -6.01 7.33
N PHE A 105 12.06 -7.21 7.74
CA PHE A 105 12.96 -8.25 8.20
C PHE A 105 13.98 -8.63 7.12
N VAL A 106 13.55 -9.03 5.91
CA VAL A 106 14.46 -9.50 4.86
C VAL A 106 15.39 -8.41 4.32
N SER A 107 15.02 -7.14 4.49
CA SER A 107 15.81 -5.96 4.11
C SER A 107 16.65 -5.37 5.24
N SER A 108 16.59 -5.95 6.45
CA SER A 108 17.43 -5.55 7.59
C SER A 108 18.89 -5.96 7.41
N PRO A 109 19.85 -5.25 8.06
CA PRO A 109 21.27 -5.61 7.97
C PRO A 109 21.54 -7.08 8.32
N GLY A 110 22.30 -7.76 7.46
CA GLY A 110 22.62 -9.19 7.63
C GLY A 110 21.62 -10.15 6.99
N GLN A 111 20.46 -9.66 6.57
CA GLN A 111 19.43 -10.44 5.87
C GLN A 111 19.66 -10.45 4.34
N PRO A 112 18.96 -11.32 3.57
CA PRO A 112 19.20 -11.48 2.13
C PRO A 112 19.17 -10.20 1.32
N TYR A 113 18.35 -9.23 1.69
CA TYR A 113 18.22 -7.92 1.04
C TYR A 113 18.73 -6.75 1.89
N GLY A 114 19.59 -7.00 2.88
CA GLY A 114 20.15 -6.00 3.80
C GLY A 114 21.12 -4.98 3.18
N MET A 115 21.12 -4.83 1.83
CA MET A 115 21.89 -3.81 1.13
C MET A 115 21.08 -2.52 0.97
N LYS A 116 21.75 -1.41 0.67
CA LYS A 116 21.10 -0.14 0.36
C LYS A 116 20.12 -0.33 -0.81
N GLY A 117 18.86 0.12 -0.64
CA GLY A 117 17.78 -0.07 -1.61
C GLY A 117 17.22 -1.50 -1.67
N GLY A 118 17.63 -2.36 -0.71
CA GLY A 118 17.21 -3.76 -0.68
C GLY A 118 15.74 -3.97 -0.44
N HIS A 119 15.09 -3.08 0.32
CA HIS A 119 13.65 -3.07 0.54
C HIS A 119 12.89 -2.99 -0.81
N GLY A 120 13.06 -1.91 -1.55
CA GLY A 120 12.42 -1.77 -2.86
C GLY A 120 12.87 -2.83 -3.88
N TYR A 121 14.15 -3.28 -3.79
CA TYR A 121 14.61 -4.36 -4.67
C TYR A 121 13.88 -5.68 -4.41
N PHE A 122 13.61 -6.03 -3.14
CA PHE A 122 12.84 -7.22 -2.78
C PHE A 122 11.42 -7.15 -3.34
N GLU A 123 10.75 -6.02 -3.15
CA GLU A 123 9.38 -5.80 -3.62
C GLU A 123 9.29 -5.90 -5.15
N ILE A 124 10.20 -5.22 -5.89
CA ILE A 124 10.29 -5.37 -7.36
C ILE A 124 10.59 -6.81 -7.78
N ALA A 125 11.42 -7.53 -7.03
CA ALA A 125 11.74 -8.91 -7.36
C ALA A 125 10.52 -9.82 -7.16
N LEU A 126 9.72 -9.56 -6.13
CA LEU A 126 8.45 -10.24 -5.89
C LEU A 126 7.45 -9.95 -7.00
N ASP A 127 7.24 -8.68 -7.34
CA ASP A 127 6.40 -8.24 -8.46
C ASP A 127 6.78 -8.93 -9.77
N SER A 128 8.09 -8.93 -10.09
CA SER A 128 8.61 -9.53 -11.32
C SER A 128 8.40 -11.05 -11.36
N THR A 129 8.51 -11.71 -10.20
CA THR A 129 8.29 -13.16 -10.08
C THR A 129 6.82 -13.49 -10.28
N LEU A 130 5.93 -12.78 -9.60
CA LEU A 130 4.49 -12.99 -9.69
C LEU A 130 3.93 -12.64 -11.08
N HIS A 131 4.46 -11.59 -11.70
CA HIS A 131 4.08 -11.21 -13.07
C HIS A 131 4.53 -12.27 -14.08
N ALA A 132 5.73 -12.84 -13.89
CA ALA A 132 6.21 -13.94 -14.72
C ALA A 132 5.37 -15.22 -14.55
N GLU A 133 4.91 -15.52 -13.34
CA GLU A 133 3.97 -16.63 -13.09
C GLU A 133 2.65 -16.46 -13.83
N ASP A 134 2.10 -15.24 -13.85
CA ASP A 134 0.77 -14.98 -14.42
C ASP A 134 0.82 -14.77 -15.95
N THR A 135 1.92 -14.21 -16.49
CA THR A 135 2.00 -13.76 -17.90
C THR A 135 3.12 -14.39 -18.72
N GLY A 136 4.08 -15.06 -18.07
CA GLY A 136 5.31 -15.56 -18.70
C GLY A 136 6.41 -14.49 -18.88
N VAL A 137 6.18 -13.23 -18.44
CA VAL A 137 7.09 -12.10 -18.62
C VAL A 137 7.41 -11.49 -17.26
N SER A 138 8.70 -11.26 -16.97
CA SER A 138 9.13 -10.72 -15.67
C SER A 138 9.12 -9.18 -15.61
N GLU A 139 9.11 -8.49 -16.73
CA GLU A 139 8.92 -7.03 -16.75
C GLU A 139 7.48 -6.68 -16.39
N VAL A 140 7.31 -5.83 -15.38
CA VAL A 140 6.00 -5.36 -14.94
C VAL A 140 5.68 -4.03 -15.61
N PRO A 141 4.69 -3.97 -16.51
CA PRO A 141 4.23 -2.73 -17.08
C PRO A 141 3.56 -1.82 -16.05
N ALA A 142 3.63 -0.50 -16.27
CA ALA A 142 2.91 0.45 -15.41
C ALA A 142 1.39 0.27 -15.51
N ASP A 143 0.88 -0.20 -16.65
CA ASP A 143 -0.54 -0.49 -16.85
C ASP A 143 -1.05 -1.62 -15.94
N ASP A 144 -0.18 -2.57 -15.58
CA ASP A 144 -0.53 -3.71 -14.72
C ASP A 144 -0.30 -3.41 -13.22
N SER A 145 0.64 -2.51 -12.91
CA SER A 145 1.02 -2.19 -11.53
C SER A 145 0.38 -0.92 -10.97
N SER A 146 0.12 0.08 -11.81
CA SER A 146 -0.37 1.39 -11.37
C SER A 146 -1.27 2.03 -12.44
N PRO A 147 -2.35 1.35 -12.87
CA PRO A 147 -3.26 1.92 -13.84
C PRO A 147 -3.91 3.19 -13.29
N VAL A 148 -4.10 4.17 -14.15
CA VAL A 148 -4.71 5.45 -13.79
C VAL A 148 -6.18 5.42 -14.17
N PRO A 149 -7.11 5.63 -13.23
CA PRO A 149 -8.51 5.90 -13.57
C PRO A 149 -8.61 7.11 -14.50
N VAL A 150 -9.60 7.15 -15.36
CA VAL A 150 -9.72 8.22 -16.37
C VAL A 150 -11.04 8.95 -16.29
N GLY A 151 -11.07 10.19 -16.75
CA GLY A 151 -12.29 10.98 -16.87
C GLY A 151 -12.99 11.18 -15.52
N GLN A 152 -14.28 10.84 -15.47
CA GLN A 152 -15.11 11.03 -14.28
C GLN A 152 -14.66 10.16 -13.10
N ASP A 153 -14.24 8.92 -13.33
CA ASP A 153 -13.79 8.02 -12.26
C ASP A 153 -12.62 8.63 -11.48
N LEU A 154 -11.63 9.20 -12.17
CA LEU A 154 -10.50 9.87 -11.52
C LEU A 154 -10.92 11.10 -10.72
N ALA A 155 -11.83 11.91 -11.29
CA ALA A 155 -12.33 13.11 -10.61
C ALA A 155 -13.11 12.75 -9.33
N GLU A 156 -13.94 11.73 -9.37
CA GLU A 156 -14.71 11.24 -8.23
C GLU A 156 -13.80 10.66 -7.13
N ILE A 157 -12.77 9.88 -7.49
CA ILE A 157 -11.79 9.34 -6.56
C ILE A 157 -10.97 10.46 -5.92
N ALA A 158 -10.50 11.42 -6.71
CA ALA A 158 -9.73 12.55 -6.18
C ALA A 158 -10.56 13.44 -5.24
N ALA A 159 -11.86 13.63 -5.53
CA ALA A 159 -12.78 14.34 -4.64
C ALA A 159 -13.02 13.56 -3.33
N LEU A 160 -13.18 12.25 -3.38
CA LEU A 160 -13.28 11.39 -2.20
C LEU A 160 -12.04 11.50 -1.33
N LEU A 161 -10.85 11.40 -1.93
CA LEU A 161 -9.58 11.53 -1.22
C LEU A 161 -9.42 12.91 -0.58
N HIS A 162 -9.76 14.00 -1.28
CA HIS A 162 -9.75 15.36 -0.75
C HIS A 162 -10.57 15.46 0.54
N GLN A 163 -11.82 14.97 0.48
CA GLN A 163 -12.74 15.01 1.61
C GLN A 163 -12.21 14.21 2.82
N CYS A 164 -11.78 12.98 2.60
CA CYS A 164 -11.27 12.11 3.66
C CYS A 164 -9.94 12.62 4.26
N ILE A 165 -9.03 13.15 3.43
CA ILE A 165 -7.76 13.72 3.90
C ILE A 165 -8.01 14.99 4.72
N LEU A 166 -8.91 15.86 4.28
CA LEU A 166 -9.28 17.07 5.04
C LEU A 166 -9.88 16.70 6.40
N GLU A 167 -10.80 15.74 6.43
CA GLU A 167 -11.46 15.29 7.65
C GLU A 167 -10.49 14.67 8.66
N VAL A 168 -9.68 13.70 8.21
CA VAL A 168 -8.86 12.88 9.11
C VAL A 168 -7.54 13.55 9.48
N TYR A 169 -6.89 14.18 8.50
CA TYR A 169 -5.55 14.75 8.67
C TYR A 169 -5.52 16.27 8.76
N GLY A 170 -6.66 16.95 8.51
CA GLY A 170 -6.76 18.40 8.52
C GLY A 170 -5.94 19.08 7.42
N GLN A 171 -5.66 18.38 6.32
CA GLN A 171 -4.88 18.89 5.19
C GLN A 171 -5.78 19.18 3.99
N ASP A 172 -5.79 20.44 3.57
CA ASP A 172 -6.52 20.88 2.37
C ASP A 172 -5.63 20.68 1.13
N ILE A 173 -5.72 19.50 0.52
CA ILE A 173 -4.98 19.13 -0.70
C ILE A 173 -5.94 19.26 -1.89
N SER A 174 -5.55 19.99 -2.93
CA SER A 174 -6.44 20.15 -4.07
C SER A 174 -6.74 18.82 -4.80
N VAL A 175 -7.95 18.72 -5.35
CA VAL A 175 -8.39 17.55 -6.12
C VAL A 175 -7.44 17.27 -7.30
N GLU A 176 -6.95 18.34 -7.96
CA GLU A 176 -6.01 18.23 -9.07
C GLU A 176 -4.68 17.60 -8.62
N ALA A 177 -4.14 18.00 -7.46
CA ALA A 177 -2.89 17.44 -6.94
C ALA A 177 -3.03 15.95 -6.58
N LEU A 178 -4.20 15.56 -6.05
CA LEU A 178 -4.52 14.16 -5.77
C LEU A 178 -4.67 13.35 -7.06
N ALA A 179 -5.35 13.87 -8.07
CA ALA A 179 -5.44 13.25 -9.38
C ALA A 179 -4.05 13.12 -10.04
N ASP A 180 -3.23 14.16 -9.97
CA ASP A 180 -1.87 14.16 -10.52
C ASP A 180 -0.97 13.10 -9.87
N SER A 181 -1.17 12.76 -8.59
CA SER A 181 -0.36 11.74 -7.91
C SER A 181 -0.42 10.37 -8.60
N PHE A 182 -1.57 9.98 -9.14
CA PHE A 182 -1.72 8.75 -9.93
C PHE A 182 -0.92 8.82 -11.23
N TYR A 183 -0.97 9.95 -11.95
CA TYR A 183 -0.19 10.14 -13.19
C TYR A 183 1.31 10.15 -12.93
N TYR A 184 1.78 10.75 -11.83
CA TYR A 184 3.19 10.75 -11.48
C TYR A 184 3.68 9.35 -11.16
N THR A 185 2.91 8.57 -10.42
CA THR A 185 3.22 7.17 -10.13
C THR A 185 3.32 6.36 -11.41
N TYR A 186 2.31 6.42 -12.26
CA TYR A 186 2.30 5.74 -13.54
C TYR A 186 3.51 6.11 -14.43
N ARG A 187 3.82 7.41 -14.55
CA ARG A 187 4.96 7.88 -15.34
C ARG A 187 6.30 7.39 -14.79
N LEU A 188 6.45 7.41 -13.45
CA LEU A 188 7.67 6.94 -12.81
C LEU A 188 7.86 5.44 -12.99
N ARG A 189 6.78 4.65 -12.86
CA ARG A 189 6.79 3.22 -13.15
C ARG A 189 7.21 2.93 -14.59
N ARG A 190 6.67 3.64 -15.56
CA ARG A 190 7.11 3.51 -16.97
C ARG A 190 8.60 3.82 -17.18
N LEU A 191 9.15 4.78 -16.46
CA LEU A 191 10.58 5.08 -16.50
C LEU A 191 11.40 3.94 -15.90
N PHE A 192 10.92 3.33 -14.82
CA PHE A 192 11.63 2.27 -14.09
C PHE A 192 11.39 0.86 -14.65
N THR A 193 10.59 0.71 -15.68
CA THR A 193 10.52 -0.55 -16.45
C THR A 193 11.65 -0.61 -17.47
N SER A 194 12.49 -1.65 -17.39
CA SER A 194 13.70 -1.80 -18.21
C SER A 194 13.67 -3.09 -19.01
N ARG A 195 12.97 -3.12 -20.15
CA ARG A 195 12.76 -4.28 -21.03
C ARG A 195 14.11 -4.85 -21.42
N HIS A 196 15.04 -5.02 -21.44
CA HIS A 196 16.35 -5.59 -21.83
C HIS A 196 17.51 -5.11 -20.95
N GLY A 197 17.22 -4.60 -19.75
CA GLY A 197 18.25 -4.17 -18.81
C GLY A 197 18.97 -2.86 -19.18
N VAL A 198 18.70 -2.27 -20.34
CA VAL A 198 19.41 -1.06 -20.83
C VAL A 198 19.21 0.13 -19.90
N ARG A 199 17.95 0.40 -19.49
CA ARG A 199 17.66 1.49 -18.55
C ARG A 199 18.25 1.21 -17.18
N ARG A 200 18.22 -0.04 -16.72
CA ARG A 200 18.84 -0.43 -15.44
C ARG A 200 20.35 -0.15 -15.48
N ALA A 201 21.04 -0.50 -16.56
CA ALA A 201 22.48 -0.21 -16.70
C ALA A 201 22.75 1.30 -16.69
N PHE A 202 21.93 2.09 -17.38
CA PHE A 202 22.01 3.54 -17.36
C PHE A 202 21.81 4.12 -15.94
N TYR A 203 20.76 3.70 -15.25
CA TYR A 203 20.50 4.15 -13.88
C TYR A 203 21.61 3.70 -12.91
N TRP A 204 22.19 2.52 -13.10
CA TRP A 204 23.30 2.04 -12.29
C TRP A 204 24.53 2.96 -12.39
N VAL A 205 24.80 3.54 -13.57
CA VAL A 205 25.85 4.56 -13.73
C VAL A 205 25.42 5.88 -13.09
N LEU A 206 24.18 6.31 -13.32
CA LEU A 206 23.64 7.58 -12.80
C LEU A 206 23.66 7.64 -11.27
N GLU A 207 23.39 6.54 -10.60
CA GLU A 207 23.39 6.42 -9.13
C GLU A 207 24.74 6.77 -8.47
N LEU A 208 25.84 6.72 -9.20
CA LEU A 208 27.14 7.13 -8.68
C LEU A 208 27.15 8.63 -8.34
N PHE A 209 26.32 9.41 -9.01
CA PHE A 209 26.22 10.87 -8.84
C PHE A 209 25.01 11.30 -8.01
N PHE A 210 24.02 10.39 -7.86
CA PHE A 210 22.75 10.69 -7.20
C PHE A 210 22.34 9.56 -6.27
N GLY A 211 22.41 9.80 -4.96
CA GLY A 211 21.88 8.88 -3.94
C GLY A 211 22.71 7.61 -3.65
N GLY A 212 23.67 7.25 -4.53
CA GLY A 212 24.50 6.05 -4.42
C GLY A 212 23.79 4.77 -4.87
N ARG A 213 24.53 3.66 -4.92
CA ARG A 213 24.07 2.35 -5.42
C ARG A 213 22.77 1.88 -4.77
N GLY A 214 21.84 1.39 -5.58
CA GLY A 214 20.55 0.87 -5.14
C GLY A 214 19.46 1.94 -4.96
N PHE A 215 19.81 3.24 -5.04
CA PHE A 215 18.83 4.31 -4.83
C PHE A 215 17.74 4.36 -5.92
N ILE A 216 18.13 4.16 -7.19
CA ILE A 216 17.20 4.10 -8.32
C ILE A 216 17.01 2.66 -8.78
N THR A 217 18.12 1.92 -8.93
CA THR A 217 18.08 0.54 -9.47
C THR A 217 17.37 -0.44 -8.54
N GLY A 218 17.22 -0.12 -7.25
CA GLY A 218 16.35 -0.85 -6.33
C GLY A 218 14.87 -0.84 -6.72
N HIS A 219 14.45 0.10 -7.57
CA HIS A 219 13.06 0.27 -8.01
C HIS A 219 12.86 -0.03 -9.50
N VAL A 220 13.85 -0.61 -10.19
CA VAL A 220 13.76 -0.89 -11.64
C VAL A 220 13.31 -2.33 -11.89
N SER A 221 12.18 -2.49 -12.59
CA SER A 221 11.69 -3.79 -13.07
C SER A 221 12.41 -4.19 -14.39
N PRO A 222 12.67 -5.50 -14.63
CA PRO A 222 12.49 -6.61 -13.71
C PRO A 222 13.65 -6.77 -12.72
N ALA A 223 13.37 -7.37 -11.58
CA ALA A 223 14.38 -7.82 -10.64
C ALA A 223 14.21 -9.32 -10.36
N HIS A 224 15.25 -9.96 -9.79
CA HIS A 224 15.25 -11.40 -9.53
C HIS A 224 15.11 -11.66 -8.04
N LEU A 225 14.11 -12.47 -7.69
CA LEU A 225 13.92 -12.92 -6.32
C LEU A 225 15.04 -13.92 -5.95
N LYS A 226 15.62 -13.75 -4.76
CA LYS A 226 16.59 -14.71 -4.24
C LYS A 226 15.90 -16.00 -3.84
N LEU A 227 16.53 -17.15 -4.12
CA LEU A 227 15.92 -18.45 -3.89
C LEU A 227 15.82 -18.84 -2.41
N ASN A 228 16.73 -18.35 -1.58
CA ASN A 228 16.83 -18.74 -0.16
C ASN A 228 16.24 -17.64 0.73
N LEU A 229 14.92 -17.42 0.62
CA LEU A 229 14.23 -16.55 1.54
C LEU A 229 13.95 -17.30 2.85
N PRO A 230 14.11 -16.63 4.02
CA PRO A 230 13.77 -17.22 5.30
C PRO A 230 12.30 -17.63 5.39
N GLU A 231 12.04 -18.85 5.86
CA GLU A 231 10.70 -19.31 6.22
C GLU A 231 10.41 -19.09 7.71
N ASP A 232 11.47 -19.08 8.53
CA ASP A 232 11.44 -18.74 9.96
C ASP A 232 12.10 -17.39 10.14
N TRP A 233 11.43 -16.47 10.83
CA TRP A 233 11.90 -15.11 10.99
C TRP A 233 11.36 -14.45 12.25
N THR A 234 12.09 -13.46 12.75
CA THR A 234 11.69 -12.67 13.91
C THR A 234 11.04 -11.36 13.44
N ASP A 235 9.85 -11.08 13.88
CA ASP A 235 9.15 -9.82 13.58
C ASP A 235 9.95 -8.63 14.16
N PRO A 236 10.40 -7.69 13.32
CA PRO A 236 11.23 -6.58 13.79
C PRO A 236 10.54 -5.62 14.76
N ALA A 237 9.20 -5.57 14.73
CA ALA A 237 8.43 -4.66 15.57
C ALA A 237 8.07 -5.27 16.93
N THR A 238 7.75 -6.58 16.97
CA THR A 238 7.29 -7.25 18.18
C THR A 238 8.34 -8.15 18.83
N GLY A 239 9.35 -8.57 18.08
CA GLY A 239 10.33 -9.55 18.51
C GLY A 239 9.83 -10.99 18.54
N GLU A 240 8.61 -11.23 18.04
CA GLU A 240 8.01 -12.56 17.99
C GLU A 240 8.62 -13.41 16.87
N GLU A 241 8.84 -14.71 17.15
CA GLU A 241 9.17 -15.67 16.13
C GLU A 241 7.95 -15.98 15.27
N ARG A 242 8.12 -15.88 13.95
CA ARG A 242 7.08 -16.13 12.95
C ARG A 242 7.53 -17.19 11.95
N HIS A 243 6.55 -17.91 11.43
CA HIS A 243 6.74 -18.96 10.43
C HIS A 243 5.98 -18.60 9.14
N GLY A 244 6.51 -19.06 8.02
CA GLY A 244 5.99 -18.79 6.69
C GLY A 244 6.70 -17.62 6.02
N GLY A 245 7.25 -17.87 4.83
CA GLY A 245 7.93 -16.88 4.02
C GLY A 245 6.97 -16.07 3.13
N ALA A 246 7.53 -15.31 2.20
CA ALA A 246 6.79 -14.36 1.36
C ALA A 246 5.52 -14.93 0.71
N PHE A 247 5.57 -16.15 0.16
CA PHE A 247 4.43 -16.75 -0.55
C PHE A 247 3.32 -17.24 0.39
N ALA A 248 3.65 -17.66 1.62
CA ALA A 248 2.65 -17.98 2.64
C ALA A 248 1.95 -16.70 3.11
N LEU A 249 2.71 -15.65 3.39
CA LEU A 249 2.17 -14.34 3.79
C LEU A 249 1.31 -13.70 2.70
N LEU A 250 1.61 -13.91 1.41
CA LEU A 250 0.74 -13.45 0.32
C LEU A 250 -0.64 -14.11 0.35
N LYS A 251 -0.74 -15.38 0.76
CA LYS A 251 -2.03 -16.04 0.93
C LYS A 251 -2.80 -15.46 2.12
N ASP A 252 -2.11 -15.20 3.21
CA ASP A 252 -2.70 -14.58 4.40
C ASP A 252 -3.17 -13.16 4.09
N ALA A 253 -2.38 -12.40 3.31
CA ALA A 253 -2.76 -11.09 2.80
C ALA A 253 -4.02 -11.15 1.94
N GLN A 254 -4.11 -12.11 1.01
CA GLN A 254 -5.30 -12.32 0.19
C GLN A 254 -6.53 -12.63 1.06
N HIS A 255 -6.44 -13.54 2.02
CA HIS A 255 -7.55 -13.87 2.93
C HIS A 255 -7.99 -12.64 3.75
N ARG A 256 -7.05 -11.79 4.18
CA ARG A 256 -7.38 -10.55 4.88
C ARG A 256 -8.08 -9.54 3.94
N CYS A 257 -7.67 -9.45 2.67
CA CYS A 257 -8.38 -8.67 1.66
C CYS A 257 -9.83 -9.17 1.49
N GLU A 258 -10.04 -10.49 1.38
CA GLU A 258 -11.37 -11.10 1.27
C GLU A 258 -12.26 -10.73 2.47
N LEU A 259 -11.71 -10.79 3.68
CA LEU A 259 -12.39 -10.42 4.91
C LEU A 259 -12.81 -8.94 4.90
N PHE A 260 -11.89 -8.03 4.59
CA PHE A 260 -12.15 -6.59 4.62
C PHE A 260 -13.12 -6.15 3.52
N MET A 261 -12.98 -6.69 2.32
CA MET A 261 -13.94 -6.46 1.24
C MET A 261 -15.34 -6.96 1.61
N THR A 262 -15.44 -8.16 2.20
CA THR A 262 -16.73 -8.74 2.61
C THR A 262 -17.37 -7.91 3.72
N ALA A 263 -16.59 -7.43 4.69
CA ALA A 263 -17.07 -6.57 5.77
C ALA A 263 -17.60 -5.23 5.22
N ALA A 264 -16.84 -4.58 4.34
CA ALA A 264 -17.26 -3.32 3.71
C ALA A 264 -18.55 -3.47 2.89
N LEU A 265 -18.64 -4.51 2.06
CA LEU A 265 -19.85 -4.81 1.29
C LEU A 265 -21.03 -5.15 2.20
N GLY A 266 -20.80 -5.90 3.28
CA GLY A 266 -21.81 -6.21 4.28
C GLY A 266 -22.34 -4.96 4.98
N HIS A 267 -21.46 -4.03 5.32
CA HIS A 267 -21.82 -2.75 5.94
C HIS A 267 -22.66 -1.87 5.00
N TRP A 268 -22.23 -1.66 3.75
CA TRP A 268 -23.00 -0.89 2.76
C TRP A 268 -24.37 -1.49 2.43
N MET A 269 -24.51 -2.83 2.59
CA MET A 269 -25.80 -3.51 2.46
C MET A 269 -26.67 -3.46 3.73
N GLY A 270 -26.20 -2.84 4.81
CA GLY A 270 -26.89 -2.83 6.12
C GLY A 270 -26.94 -4.20 6.83
N LYS A 271 -26.01 -5.11 6.48
CA LYS A 271 -25.92 -6.47 7.06
C LYS A 271 -24.84 -6.59 8.14
N LEU A 272 -23.98 -5.61 8.25
CA LEU A 272 -22.91 -5.56 9.25
C LEU A 272 -22.95 -4.20 9.95
N ASP A 273 -22.99 -4.25 11.27
CA ASP A 273 -22.97 -3.05 12.11
C ASP A 273 -21.61 -2.37 12.06
N GLU A 274 -21.59 -1.04 12.24
CA GLU A 274 -20.39 -0.22 12.19
C GLU A 274 -19.36 -0.63 13.24
N GLU A 275 -19.77 -0.92 14.47
CA GLU A 275 -18.87 -1.39 15.54
C GLU A 275 -18.12 -2.66 15.15
N ILE A 276 -18.82 -3.61 14.48
CA ILE A 276 -18.20 -4.85 13.99
C ILE A 276 -17.24 -4.55 12.84
N LEU A 277 -17.60 -3.62 11.95
CA LEU A 277 -16.75 -3.17 10.85
C LEU A 277 -15.46 -2.55 11.39
N GLU A 278 -15.56 -1.57 12.31
CA GLU A 278 -14.42 -0.93 12.97
C GLU A 278 -13.48 -1.94 13.61
N LYS A 279 -14.05 -2.87 14.40
CA LYS A 279 -13.29 -3.94 15.04
C LYS A 279 -12.62 -4.88 14.02
N THR A 280 -13.28 -5.14 12.89
CA THR A 280 -12.74 -6.02 11.85
C THR A 280 -11.56 -5.37 11.14
N LEU A 281 -11.66 -4.09 10.80
CA LEU A 281 -10.60 -3.33 10.12
C LEU A 281 -9.44 -3.02 11.07
N GLY A 282 -9.74 -2.62 12.31
CA GLY A 282 -8.75 -2.16 13.28
C GLY A 282 -8.07 -0.86 12.84
N SER A 283 -7.00 -0.49 13.54
CA SER A 283 -6.16 0.67 13.20
C SER A 283 -4.68 0.27 13.36
N MET A 284 -4.15 -0.45 12.38
CA MET A 284 -2.79 -0.98 12.40
C MET A 284 -1.86 -0.12 11.55
N SER A 285 -0.60 -0.04 11.94
CA SER A 285 0.46 0.49 11.09
C SER A 285 0.66 -0.45 9.88
N TYR A 286 0.70 0.10 8.69
CA TYR A 286 1.00 -0.65 7.46
C TYR A 286 2.44 -1.18 7.47
N ILE A 287 3.34 -0.50 8.19
CA ILE A 287 4.76 -0.86 8.25
C ILE A 287 5.02 -2.01 9.22
N THR A 288 4.40 -1.95 10.41
CA THR A 288 4.69 -2.90 11.49
C THR A 288 3.61 -3.98 11.66
N GLY A 289 2.43 -3.79 11.06
CA GLY A 289 1.29 -4.69 11.27
C GLY A 289 0.76 -4.71 12.71
N THR A 290 1.19 -3.76 13.56
CA THR A 290 0.74 -3.62 14.94
C THR A 290 -0.22 -2.45 15.09
N GLU A 291 -1.03 -2.45 16.16
CA GLU A 291 -1.94 -1.35 16.46
C GLU A 291 -1.20 -0.01 16.60
N THR A 292 -1.78 1.04 16.01
CA THR A 292 -1.26 2.41 16.14
C THR A 292 -1.44 2.92 17.58
N GLU A 293 -0.61 3.87 18.01
CA GLU A 293 -0.68 4.41 19.40
C GLU A 293 -2.03 5.02 19.75
N GLN A 294 -2.75 5.57 18.79
CA GLN A 294 -4.09 6.13 19.00
C GLN A 294 -5.13 5.04 19.30
N SER A 295 -5.03 3.87 18.70
CA SER A 295 -5.85 2.71 19.03
C SER A 295 -5.61 2.25 20.47
N LYS A 296 -4.35 2.26 20.91
CA LYS A 296 -3.96 1.88 22.28
C LYS A 296 -4.50 2.86 23.33
N SER A 297 -4.54 4.15 23.03
CA SER A 297 -5.05 5.17 23.95
C SER A 297 -6.57 5.14 24.11
N GLN A 298 -7.32 4.66 23.11
CA GLN A 298 -8.76 4.50 23.18
C GLN A 298 -9.18 3.20 23.91
N GLN A 299 -8.29 2.21 23.99
CA GLN A 299 -8.54 0.93 24.66
C GLN A 299 -8.06 0.89 26.13
N ALA A 300 -7.35 1.93 26.62
CA ALA A 300 -7.00 2.03 28.02
C ALA A 300 -8.29 2.25 28.84
N PRO A 301 -8.72 1.33 29.74
CA PRO A 301 -9.91 1.54 30.54
C PRO A 301 -9.71 2.71 31.49
N ASP A 302 -10.79 3.44 31.79
CA ASP A 302 -10.91 4.47 32.81
C ASP A 302 -10.51 3.93 34.21
N ALA A 303 -9.21 3.69 34.41
CA ALA A 303 -8.66 3.14 35.67
C ALA A 303 -8.31 4.24 36.68
N GLU A 304 -8.67 5.51 36.44
CA GLU A 304 -8.27 6.64 37.30
C GLU A 304 -9.43 7.33 38.06
N GLN A 305 -10.63 6.73 38.12
CA GLN A 305 -11.73 7.30 38.90
C GLN A 305 -12.22 6.42 40.09
N ALA A 306 -11.40 5.48 40.55
CA ALA A 306 -11.73 4.65 41.72
C ALA A 306 -10.72 4.83 42.87
N GLY A 307 -10.36 6.03 43.24
CA GLY A 307 -9.34 6.26 44.28
C GLY A 307 -9.43 7.55 45.08
N GLU A 308 -10.63 8.13 45.24
CA GLU A 308 -10.78 9.25 46.18
C GLU A 308 -12.18 9.29 46.81
N THR A 309 -12.50 8.29 47.62
CA THR A 309 -13.49 8.42 48.72
C THR A 309 -13.26 7.27 49.72
N ALA A 310 -12.37 7.49 50.70
CA ALA A 310 -12.44 6.89 52.04
C ALA A 310 -11.58 7.72 52.99
#